data_5b5b555fe292dddfc09e64d3b1bb45b7
#
_entry.id   5b5b555fe292dddfc09e64d3b1bb45b7
#
_cell.length_a   1.000
_cell.length_b   1.000
_cell.length_c   1.000
_cell.angle_alpha   90.00
_cell.angle_beta   90.00
_cell.angle_gamma   90.00
#
_symmetry.space_group_name_H-M   'P 1'
#
loop_
_entity.id
_entity.type
_entity.pdbx_description
1 polymer ?
#
loop_
_entity_poly.entity_id
_entity_poly.type
_entity_poly.pdbx_seq_one_letter_code
_entity_poly.pdbx_strand_id
1 'polypeptide(L)'
;MERSTKHFRKRDAILSCLRQTTEHPTAEWIYTRLKSEYPDISLGTVYRNLALFKEQGLITSLGTVKGVERFDANTAPHVHYICSGCGSVLDLAGMAVPEELNCAAARCSGGRVDSCQLTFTGMCGQCQNTEI
;
A
#
# COMPACT_ATOMS: atom_id res chain seq x y z
N MET A 1 -4.65 -13.12 -29.13
CA MET A 1 -3.89 -13.87 -28.13
C MET A 1 -2.64 -13.16 -27.68
N GLU A 2 -1.80 -12.72 -28.62
CA GLU A 2 -0.58 -12.00 -28.27
C GLU A 2 -0.83 -10.68 -27.53
N ARG A 3 -1.88 -9.94 -27.92
CA ARG A 3 -2.27 -8.69 -27.26
C ARG A 3 -2.62 -8.92 -25.80
N SER A 4 -3.40 -9.97 -25.52
CA SER A 4 -3.78 -10.33 -24.17
C SER A 4 -2.56 -10.68 -23.33
N THR A 5 -1.61 -11.43 -23.92
CA THR A 5 -0.37 -11.81 -23.25
C THR A 5 0.45 -10.56 -22.86
N LYS A 6 0.54 -9.57 -23.75
CA LYS A 6 1.29 -8.35 -23.51
C LYS A 6 0.69 -7.54 -22.38
N HIS A 7 -0.64 -7.37 -22.35
CA HIS A 7 -1.33 -6.68 -21.27
C HIS A 7 -1.20 -7.41 -19.94
N PHE A 8 -1.33 -8.73 -19.97
CA PHE A 8 -1.16 -9.55 -18.77
C PHE A 8 0.25 -9.47 -18.21
N ARG A 9 1.27 -9.38 -19.05
CA ARG A 9 2.65 -9.25 -18.60
C ARG A 9 2.85 -7.96 -17.80
N LYS A 10 2.35 -6.83 -18.29
CA LYS A 10 2.46 -5.55 -17.59
C LYS A 10 1.69 -5.58 -16.27
N ARG A 11 0.48 -6.12 -16.31
CA ARG A 11 -0.35 -6.27 -15.12
C ARG A 11 0.34 -7.13 -14.07
N ASP A 12 0.83 -8.29 -14.48
CA ASP A 12 1.52 -9.23 -13.59
C ASP A 12 2.80 -8.61 -13.05
N ALA A 13 3.53 -7.85 -13.86
CA ALA A 13 4.75 -7.20 -13.45
C ALA A 13 4.48 -6.13 -12.38
N ILE A 14 3.40 -5.37 -12.53
CA ILE A 14 3.01 -4.35 -11.55
C ILE A 14 2.67 -5.02 -10.22
N LEU A 15 1.84 -6.06 -10.25
CA LEU A 15 1.44 -6.76 -9.04
C LEU A 15 2.63 -7.44 -8.36
N SER A 16 3.49 -8.09 -9.15
CA SER A 16 4.71 -8.73 -8.64
C SER A 16 5.64 -7.71 -8.00
N CYS A 17 5.79 -6.55 -8.62
CA CYS A 17 6.60 -5.46 -8.08
C CYS A 17 6.12 -5.04 -6.69
N LEU A 18 4.79 -4.90 -6.53
CA LEU A 18 4.20 -4.58 -5.24
C LEU A 18 4.43 -5.66 -4.20
N ARG A 19 4.32 -6.93 -4.60
CA ARG A 19 4.47 -8.06 -3.69
C ARG A 19 5.90 -8.27 -3.22
N GLN A 20 6.87 -7.77 -3.97
CA GLN A 20 8.29 -7.97 -3.67
C GLN A 20 8.87 -6.88 -2.78
N THR A 21 8.13 -5.83 -2.48
CA THR A 21 8.65 -4.73 -1.68
C THR A 21 7.82 -4.53 -0.42
N THR A 22 8.48 -4.08 0.64
CA THR A 22 7.83 -3.67 1.89
C THR A 22 7.83 -2.15 2.03
N GLU A 23 8.23 -1.43 0.98
CA GLU A 23 8.34 0.03 1.03
C GLU A 23 7.01 0.75 0.85
N HIS A 24 5.92 0.01 0.54
CA HIS A 24 4.59 0.57 0.28
C HIS A 24 4.67 1.66 -0.79
N PRO A 25 4.96 1.26 -2.04
CA PRO A 25 5.38 2.19 -3.07
C PRO A 25 4.27 3.07 -3.61
N THR A 26 4.67 4.13 -4.31
CA THR A 26 3.80 4.98 -5.12
C THR A 26 3.69 4.42 -6.54
N ALA A 27 2.74 4.95 -7.32
CA ALA A 27 2.63 4.59 -8.73
C ALA A 27 3.90 4.98 -9.51
N GLU A 28 4.48 6.13 -9.23
CA GLU A 28 5.70 6.61 -9.87
C GLU A 28 6.89 5.71 -9.58
N TRP A 29 6.99 5.20 -8.35
CA TRP A 29 8.05 4.27 -7.96
C TRP A 29 7.98 2.99 -8.80
N ILE A 30 6.76 2.44 -8.95
CA ILE A 30 6.52 1.24 -9.75
C ILE A 30 6.86 1.50 -11.21
N TYR A 31 6.40 2.62 -11.74
CA TYR A 31 6.65 3.03 -13.12
C TYR A 31 8.15 3.11 -13.42
N THR A 32 8.89 3.82 -12.56
CA THR A 32 10.33 3.98 -12.72
C THR A 32 11.05 2.64 -12.70
N ARG A 33 10.64 1.75 -11.79
CA ARG A 33 11.28 0.45 -11.63
C ARG A 33 11.02 -0.47 -12.83
N LEU A 34 9.81 -0.41 -13.41
CA LEU A 34 9.43 -1.30 -14.52
C LEU A 34 9.81 -0.77 -15.89
N LYS A 35 10.12 0.50 -16.02
CA LYS A 35 10.37 1.12 -17.30
C LYS A 35 11.56 0.53 -18.05
N SER A 36 12.58 0.08 -17.34
CA SER A 36 13.75 -0.55 -17.98
C SER A 36 13.42 -1.87 -18.63
N GLU A 37 12.51 -2.63 -18.03
CA GLU A 37 12.09 -3.95 -18.54
C GLU A 37 10.93 -3.83 -19.52
N TYR A 38 10.07 -2.84 -19.34
CA TYR A 38 8.92 -2.57 -20.21
C TYR A 38 8.98 -1.13 -20.70
N PRO A 39 9.82 -0.82 -21.72
CA PRO A 39 10.03 0.58 -22.12
C PRO A 39 8.78 1.29 -22.61
N ASP A 40 7.77 0.53 -23.04
CA ASP A 40 6.51 1.09 -23.54
C ASP A 40 5.44 1.23 -22.44
N ILE A 41 5.78 0.93 -21.17
CA ILE A 41 4.84 1.12 -20.08
C ILE A 41 4.61 2.61 -19.84
N SER A 42 3.38 2.99 -19.56
CA SER A 42 3.03 4.38 -19.23
C SER A 42 2.61 4.49 -17.77
N LEU A 43 2.75 5.67 -17.20
CA LEU A 43 2.28 5.94 -15.85
C LEU A 43 0.77 5.71 -15.74
N GLY A 44 0.03 6.07 -16.80
CA GLY A 44 -1.42 5.82 -16.86
C GLY A 44 -1.76 4.34 -16.77
N THR A 45 -0.96 3.48 -17.40
CA THR A 45 -1.14 2.03 -17.31
C THR A 45 -0.96 1.56 -15.86
N VAL A 46 0.04 2.08 -15.16
CA VAL A 46 0.28 1.73 -13.76
C VAL A 46 -0.92 2.15 -12.91
N TYR A 47 -1.40 3.37 -13.05
CA TYR A 47 -2.55 3.87 -12.30
C TYR A 47 -3.82 3.06 -12.56
N ARG A 48 -4.09 2.72 -13.82
CA ARG A 48 -5.28 1.92 -14.18
C ARG A 48 -5.23 0.53 -13.55
N ASN A 49 -4.07 -0.10 -13.57
CA ASN A 49 -3.92 -1.42 -12.97
C ASN A 49 -4.02 -1.37 -11.45
N LEU A 50 -3.45 -0.35 -10.81
CA LEU A 50 -3.56 -0.19 -9.37
C LEU A 50 -5.03 0.01 -8.94
N ALA A 51 -5.78 0.81 -9.69
CA ALA A 51 -7.21 1.00 -9.41
C ALA A 51 -7.98 -0.31 -9.53
N LEU A 52 -7.68 -1.11 -10.56
CA LEU A 52 -8.30 -2.40 -10.77
C LEU A 52 -7.96 -3.37 -9.64
N PHE A 53 -6.70 -3.41 -9.23
CA PHE A 53 -6.24 -4.28 -8.13
C PHE A 53 -6.92 -3.91 -6.81
N LYS A 54 -7.12 -2.62 -6.54
CA LYS A 54 -7.86 -2.18 -5.35
C LYS A 54 -9.30 -2.67 -5.39
N GLU A 55 -9.95 -2.50 -6.55
CA GLU A 55 -11.34 -2.94 -6.75
C GLU A 55 -11.48 -4.45 -6.54
N GLN A 56 -10.49 -5.21 -6.98
CA GLN A 56 -10.48 -6.67 -6.86
C GLN A 56 -10.03 -7.16 -5.49
N GLY A 57 -9.60 -6.28 -4.59
CA GLY A 57 -9.14 -6.64 -3.27
C GLY A 57 -7.75 -7.27 -3.23
N LEU A 58 -6.98 -7.14 -4.31
CA LEU A 58 -5.63 -7.70 -4.39
C LEU A 58 -4.59 -6.82 -3.71
N ILE A 59 -4.88 -5.52 -3.59
CA ILE A 59 -4.03 -4.57 -2.88
C ILE A 59 -4.91 -3.62 -2.08
N THR A 60 -4.29 -2.89 -1.15
CA THR A 60 -4.97 -1.83 -0.41
C THR A 60 -4.23 -0.51 -0.63
N SER A 61 -4.96 0.59 -0.51
CA SER A 61 -4.36 1.92 -0.49
C SER A 61 -4.17 2.32 0.98
N LEU A 62 -2.99 2.81 1.31
CA LEU A 62 -2.70 3.36 2.62
C LEU A 62 -3.10 4.82 2.73
N GLY A 63 -3.75 5.35 1.69
CA GLY A 63 -4.09 6.75 1.60
C GLY A 63 -2.92 7.57 1.07
N THR A 64 -3.04 8.89 1.22
CA THR A 64 -2.06 9.83 0.70
C THR A 64 -1.09 10.22 1.80
N VAL A 65 0.20 9.96 1.56
CA VAL A 65 1.28 10.31 2.48
C VAL A 65 2.14 11.37 1.78
N LYS A 66 2.21 12.55 2.36
CA LYS A 66 2.92 13.70 1.78
C LYS A 66 2.48 14.00 0.35
N GLY A 67 1.17 13.95 0.11
CA GLY A 67 0.57 14.27 -1.18
C GLY A 67 0.57 13.17 -2.21
N VAL A 68 1.08 11.96 -1.87
CA VAL A 68 1.20 10.86 -2.81
C VAL A 68 0.57 9.60 -2.24
N GLU A 69 -0.26 8.94 -3.03
CA GLU A 69 -0.93 7.70 -2.61
C GLU A 69 0.08 6.55 -2.53
N ARG A 70 0.02 5.79 -1.43
CA ARG A 70 0.88 4.63 -1.18
C ARG A 70 0.03 3.36 -1.22
N PHE A 71 0.63 2.26 -1.66
CA PHE A 71 -0.07 0.99 -1.89
C PHE A 71 0.62 -0.17 -1.16
N ASP A 72 -0.17 -1.19 -0.82
CA ASP A 72 0.32 -2.39 -0.15
C ASP A 72 -0.35 -3.63 -0.75
N ALA A 73 0.44 -4.60 -1.16
CA ALA A 73 -0.05 -5.88 -1.66
C ALA A 73 -0.37 -6.87 -0.55
N ASN A 74 0.04 -6.58 0.69
CA ASN A 74 -0.30 -7.41 1.83
C ASN A 74 -1.65 -6.96 2.37
N THR A 75 -2.70 -7.69 2.02
CA THR A 75 -4.08 -7.37 2.43
C THR A 75 -4.46 -7.99 3.76
N ALA A 76 -3.58 -8.80 4.37
CA ALA A 76 -3.82 -9.34 5.71
C ALA A 76 -3.85 -8.21 6.74
N PRO A 77 -4.64 -8.34 7.82
CA PRO A 77 -4.66 -7.32 8.86
C PRO A 77 -3.29 -7.12 9.48
N HIS A 78 -2.77 -5.90 9.45
CA HIS A 78 -1.52 -5.55 10.08
C HIS A 78 -1.50 -4.07 10.42
N VAL A 79 -0.56 -3.69 11.25
CA VAL A 79 -0.46 -2.33 11.80
C VAL A 79 0.64 -1.59 11.05
N HIS A 80 0.34 -0.35 10.66
CA HIS A 80 1.29 0.51 9.95
C HIS A 80 1.70 1.69 10.84
N TYR A 81 2.88 2.23 10.55
CA TYR A 81 3.38 3.45 11.17
C TYR A 81 3.87 4.39 10.07
N ILE A 82 3.34 5.61 10.05
CA ILE A 82 3.72 6.63 9.07
C ILE A 82 4.53 7.71 9.77
N CYS A 83 5.75 7.96 9.28
CA CYS A 83 6.56 9.05 9.78
C CYS A 83 6.15 10.36 9.12
N SER A 84 5.73 11.33 9.91
CA SER A 84 5.35 12.65 9.41
C SER A 84 6.56 13.47 8.95
N GLY A 85 7.76 13.10 9.39
CA GLY A 85 8.99 13.78 8.99
C GLY A 85 9.47 13.37 7.61
N CYS A 86 9.73 12.09 7.39
CA CYS A 86 10.30 11.59 6.13
C CYS A 86 9.30 10.88 5.21
N GLY A 87 8.07 10.64 5.67
CA GLY A 87 7.05 9.96 4.88
C GLY A 87 7.21 8.46 4.78
N SER A 88 8.13 7.86 5.55
CA SER A 88 8.30 6.41 5.57
C SER A 88 7.07 5.72 6.10
N VAL A 89 6.72 4.59 5.50
CA VAL A 89 5.62 3.75 5.97
C VAL A 89 6.21 2.41 6.39
N LEU A 90 6.03 2.08 7.67
CA LEU A 90 6.61 0.88 8.27
C LEU A 90 5.50 -0.09 8.65
N ASP A 91 5.75 -1.39 8.45
CA ASP A 91 4.89 -2.43 9.00
C ASP A 91 5.35 -2.74 10.41
N LEU A 92 4.44 -2.69 11.36
CA LEU A 92 4.73 -3.03 12.75
C LEU A 92 4.44 -4.52 12.95
N ALA A 93 5.37 -5.35 12.51
CA ALA A 93 5.19 -6.80 12.44
C ALA A 93 4.97 -7.45 13.80
N GLY A 94 5.44 -6.82 14.89
CA GLY A 94 5.25 -7.34 16.24
C GLY A 94 3.92 -6.99 16.89
N MET A 95 3.08 -6.22 16.17
CA MET A 95 1.79 -5.79 16.69
C MET A 95 0.66 -6.40 15.88
N ALA A 96 -0.40 -6.81 16.59
CA ALA A 96 -1.64 -7.23 15.96
C ALA A 96 -2.74 -6.22 16.32
N VAL A 97 -3.77 -6.14 15.48
CA VAL A 97 -4.96 -5.35 15.80
C VAL A 97 -5.70 -6.06 16.93
N PRO A 98 -5.90 -5.42 18.10
CA PRO A 98 -6.61 -6.07 19.20
C PRO A 98 -8.06 -6.36 18.85
N GLU A 99 -8.54 -7.54 19.20
CA GLU A 99 -9.92 -7.96 18.97
C GLU A 99 -10.91 -7.00 19.65
N GLU A 100 -10.52 -6.41 20.78
CA GLU A 100 -11.36 -5.47 21.51
C GLU A 100 -11.72 -4.24 20.68
N LEU A 101 -10.86 -3.81 19.76
CA LEU A 101 -11.16 -2.68 18.88
C LEU A 101 -12.29 -3.02 17.92
N ASN A 102 -12.29 -4.22 17.37
CA ASN A 102 -13.36 -4.68 16.48
C ASN A 102 -14.69 -4.79 17.23
N CYS A 103 -14.64 -5.31 18.44
CA CYS A 103 -15.82 -5.43 19.29
C CYS A 103 -16.39 -4.07 19.66
N ALA A 104 -15.52 -3.13 20.03
CA ALA A 104 -15.94 -1.76 20.36
C ALA A 104 -16.55 -1.05 19.15
N ALA A 105 -15.96 -1.21 17.98
CA ALA A 105 -16.46 -0.62 16.75
C ALA A 105 -17.84 -1.20 16.38
N ALA A 106 -18.03 -2.51 16.57
CA ALA A 106 -19.33 -3.15 16.33
C ALA A 106 -20.40 -2.60 17.26
N ARG A 107 -20.06 -2.43 18.55
CA ARG A 107 -21.00 -1.85 19.53
C ARG A 107 -21.35 -0.40 19.19
N CYS A 108 -20.35 0.41 18.85
CA CYS A 108 -20.56 1.83 18.57
C CYS A 108 -21.31 2.07 17.26
N SER A 109 -21.07 1.22 16.25
CA SER A 109 -21.71 1.36 14.94
C SER A 109 -23.09 0.71 14.89
N GLY A 110 -23.35 -0.26 15.77
CA GLY A 110 -24.54 -1.07 15.72
C GLY A 110 -24.54 -2.07 14.59
N GLY A 111 -23.40 -2.28 13.93
CA GLY A 111 -23.29 -3.15 12.77
C GLY A 111 -22.19 -4.20 12.92
N ARG A 112 -21.89 -4.84 11.80
CA ARG A 112 -20.83 -5.86 11.72
C ARG A 112 -19.52 -5.19 11.31
N VAL A 113 -18.43 -5.63 11.92
CA VAL A 113 -17.08 -5.17 11.53
C VAL A 113 -16.41 -6.30 10.74
N ASP A 114 -16.08 -6.01 9.48
CA ASP A 114 -15.45 -7.00 8.60
C ASP A 114 -13.94 -6.85 8.57
N SER A 115 -13.41 -5.63 8.78
CA SER A 115 -11.98 -5.39 8.76
C SER A 115 -11.64 -4.15 9.55
N CYS A 116 -10.36 -4.04 9.91
CA CYS A 116 -9.82 -2.88 10.60
C CYS A 116 -8.43 -2.58 10.06
N GLN A 117 -8.19 -1.31 9.75
CA GLN A 117 -6.84 -0.83 9.44
C GLN A 117 -6.41 0.09 10.57
N LEU A 118 -5.27 -0.23 11.18
CA LEU A 118 -4.72 0.57 12.27
C LEU A 118 -3.40 1.18 11.82
N THR A 119 -3.33 2.51 11.87
CA THR A 119 -2.16 3.26 11.43
C THR A 119 -1.77 4.27 12.50
N PHE A 120 -0.52 4.20 12.91
CA PHE A 120 0.04 5.20 13.83
C PHE A 120 0.79 6.24 13.01
N THR A 121 0.76 7.49 13.47
CA THR A 121 1.47 8.59 12.84
C THR A 121 2.37 9.24 13.88
N GLY A 122 3.59 9.55 13.51
CA GLY A 122 4.53 10.18 14.42
C GLY A 122 5.85 10.45 13.74
N MET A 123 6.92 10.57 14.53
CA MET A 123 8.28 10.77 14.02
C MET A 123 9.07 9.49 14.22
N CYS A 124 9.65 8.96 13.15
CA CYS A 124 10.48 7.77 13.25
C CYS A 124 11.77 8.07 14.03
N GLY A 125 12.47 7.00 14.43
CA GLY A 125 13.68 7.15 15.24
C GLY A 125 14.73 8.05 14.62
N GLN A 126 14.92 7.95 13.31
CA GLN A 126 15.91 8.79 12.61
C GLN A 126 15.48 10.26 12.58
N CYS A 127 14.21 10.53 12.28
CA CYS A 127 13.71 11.89 12.22
C CYS A 127 13.68 12.54 13.62
N GLN A 128 13.35 11.76 14.64
CA GLN A 128 13.35 12.22 16.02
C GLN A 128 14.75 12.64 16.47
N ASN A 129 15.77 11.87 16.06
CA ASN A 129 17.17 12.14 16.43
C ASN A 129 17.77 13.33 15.68
N THR A 130 17.20 13.75 14.56
CA THR A 130 17.68 14.90 13.80
C THR A 130 17.03 16.21 14.21
N GLU A 131 16.06 16.18 15.08
CA GLU A 131 15.39 17.37 15.64
C GLU A 131 16.14 17.89 16.85
N ILE A 132 17.17 18.68 16.61
CA ILE A 132 17.90 19.31 17.71
C ILE A 132 17.85 20.82 17.57
#